data_a415c333aa364e4fed2a1ceaaa4e6dc2
#
_entry.id   a415c333aa364e4fed2a1ceaaa4e6dc2
#
_cell.length_a   1.000
_cell.length_b   1.000
_cell.length_c   1.000
_cell.angle_alpha   90.00
_cell.angle_beta   90.00
_cell.angle_gamma   90.00
#
_symmetry.space_group_name_H-M   'P 1'
#
loop_
_entity.id
_entity.type
_entity.pdbx_description
1 polymer ?
#
loop_
_entity_poly.entity_id
_entity_poly.type
_entity_poly.pdbx_seq_one_letter_code
_entity_poly.pdbx_strand_id
1 'polypeptide(L)'
;MLVKLAAIFFSMILVNNYVLVKFYGICPFLGVSKKLDSAVGMSGAVIFVMFMATAVTFPIQIFVLDPAGLSYLQTIVFILVIAVLVQFIEIFLKKYIVALYNSLGVYLPLITTNCCVLAVTILVVSDYGADVESLGFGIAYIEALICAIGAGVGFMLAMVMFSGVRKRVEACDPPAPFKGLPITLLAAAITSLSFMGFGGLVENLFNVTL
;
A
#
# COMPACT_ATOMS: atom_id res chain seq x y z
N MET A 1 -21.69 -6.88 -9.95
CA MET A 1 -20.67 -5.83 -10.02
C MET A 1 -20.38 -5.22 -8.64
N LEU A 2 -21.36 -4.64 -7.95
CA LEU A 2 -21.15 -4.00 -6.65
C LEU A 2 -20.62 -4.97 -5.58
N VAL A 3 -21.10 -6.20 -5.54
CA VAL A 3 -20.63 -7.25 -4.62
C VAL A 3 -19.17 -7.64 -4.91
N LYS A 4 -18.77 -7.76 -6.19
CA LYS A 4 -17.39 -8.04 -6.59
C LYS A 4 -16.45 -6.90 -6.13
N LEU A 5 -16.84 -5.64 -6.35
CA LEU A 5 -16.05 -4.49 -5.93
C LEU A 5 -15.90 -4.42 -4.40
N ALA A 6 -16.97 -4.70 -3.65
CA ALA A 6 -16.90 -4.77 -2.19
C ALA A 6 -16.01 -5.94 -1.73
N ALA A 7 -16.12 -7.11 -2.36
CA ALA A 7 -15.26 -8.25 -2.05
C ALA A 7 -13.78 -7.96 -2.28
N ILE A 8 -13.42 -7.32 -3.42
CA ILE A 8 -12.06 -6.87 -3.71
C ILE A 8 -11.57 -5.92 -2.61
N PHE A 9 -12.37 -4.91 -2.27
CA PHE A 9 -12.01 -3.91 -1.27
C PHE A 9 -11.73 -4.55 0.10
N PHE A 10 -12.64 -5.39 0.62
CA PHE A 10 -12.47 -6.07 1.91
C PHE A 10 -11.36 -7.11 1.88
N SER A 11 -11.17 -7.82 0.77
CA SER A 11 -10.07 -8.77 0.60
C SER A 11 -8.71 -8.07 0.71
N MET A 12 -8.54 -6.90 0.09
CA MET A 12 -7.30 -6.15 0.16
C MET A 12 -7.00 -5.57 1.54
N ILE A 13 -8.02 -5.28 2.34
CA ILE A 13 -7.84 -4.77 3.70
C ILE A 13 -7.43 -5.88 4.67
N LEU A 14 -8.09 -7.04 4.62
CA LEU A 14 -7.96 -8.09 5.64
C LEU A 14 -7.10 -9.27 5.18
N VAL A 15 -7.43 -9.88 4.03
CA VAL A 15 -6.81 -11.13 3.58
C VAL A 15 -5.48 -10.87 2.87
N ASN A 16 -5.51 -10.02 1.86
CA ASN A 16 -4.35 -9.67 1.03
C ASN A 16 -3.68 -8.36 1.49
N ASN A 17 -3.57 -8.15 2.82
CA ASN A 17 -2.92 -6.95 3.32
C ASN A 17 -1.44 -6.93 2.90
N TYR A 18 -1.09 -5.97 2.05
CA TYR A 18 0.26 -5.88 1.47
C TYR A 18 1.36 -5.67 2.51
N VAL A 19 1.05 -5.04 3.64
CA VAL A 19 2.04 -4.80 4.70
C VAL A 19 2.25 -6.04 5.57
N LEU A 20 1.18 -6.63 6.06
CA LEU A 20 1.25 -7.71 7.05
C LEU A 20 1.42 -9.10 6.41
N VAL A 21 0.83 -9.34 5.25
CA VAL A 21 0.88 -10.66 4.59
C VAL A 21 2.01 -10.74 3.57
N LYS A 22 2.20 -9.69 2.76
CA LYS A 22 3.24 -9.66 1.71
C LYS A 22 4.50 -8.90 2.12
N PHE A 23 4.54 -8.28 3.29
CA PHE A 23 5.68 -7.51 3.83
C PHE A 23 6.15 -6.34 2.97
N TYR A 24 5.27 -5.75 2.16
CA TYR A 24 5.60 -4.55 1.41
C TYR A 24 5.42 -3.29 2.28
N GLY A 25 6.34 -2.34 2.18
CA GLY A 25 6.27 -1.10 2.95
C GLY A 25 6.77 -1.21 4.39
N ILE A 26 7.71 -2.12 4.67
CA ILE A 26 8.30 -2.29 6.00
C ILE A 26 9.09 -1.05 6.44
N CYS A 27 9.73 -0.33 5.52
CA CYS A 27 10.53 0.85 5.86
C CYS A 27 9.71 1.92 6.59
N PRO A 28 8.57 2.41 6.05
CA PRO A 28 7.71 3.31 6.79
C PRO A 28 7.03 2.65 7.99
N PHE A 29 6.70 1.37 7.90
CA PHE A 29 6.10 0.61 8.98
C PHE A 29 6.98 0.59 10.24
N LEU A 30 8.28 0.36 10.12
CA LEU A 30 9.21 0.39 11.24
C LEU A 30 9.62 1.81 11.64
N GLY A 31 9.74 2.73 10.68
CA GLY A 31 10.23 4.09 10.91
C GLY A 31 9.21 5.00 11.59
N VAL A 32 7.96 4.97 11.13
CA VAL A 32 6.92 5.95 11.50
C VAL A 32 5.95 5.45 12.57
N SER A 33 5.88 4.15 12.82
CA SER A 33 4.93 3.54 13.77
C SER A 33 5.14 3.91 15.24
N LYS A 34 6.17 4.71 15.59
CA LYS A 34 6.43 5.17 16.96
C LYS A 34 5.36 6.12 17.50
N LYS A 35 4.80 6.98 16.66
CA LYS A 35 3.78 7.97 17.01
C LYS A 35 2.54 7.76 16.18
N LEU A 36 1.39 7.61 16.83
CA LEU A 36 0.11 7.36 16.17
C LEU A 36 -0.27 8.48 15.20
N ASP A 37 -0.09 9.75 15.60
CA ASP A 37 -0.44 10.91 14.76
C ASP A 37 0.38 10.93 13.46
N SER A 38 1.69 10.63 13.56
CA SER A 38 2.56 10.52 12.39
C SER A 38 2.21 9.32 11.50
N ALA A 39 1.82 8.20 12.11
CA ALA A 39 1.40 6.99 11.39
C ALA A 39 0.12 7.24 10.59
N VAL A 40 -0.88 7.90 11.17
CA VAL A 40 -2.15 8.24 10.49
C VAL A 40 -1.91 9.25 9.37
N GLY A 41 -1.16 10.32 9.63
CA GLY A 41 -0.86 11.34 8.63
C GLY A 41 -0.10 10.77 7.42
N MET A 42 0.91 9.92 7.67
CA MET A 42 1.64 9.25 6.61
C MET A 42 0.77 8.26 5.83
N SER A 43 -0.07 7.50 6.52
CA SER A 43 -0.97 6.54 5.87
C SER A 43 -1.95 7.24 4.93
N GLY A 44 -2.49 8.40 5.32
CA GLY A 44 -3.34 9.21 4.45
C GLY A 44 -2.61 9.67 3.18
N ALA A 45 -1.36 10.13 3.31
CA ALA A 45 -0.54 10.50 2.16
C ALA A 45 -0.25 9.30 1.25
N VAL A 46 0.04 8.13 1.82
CA VAL A 46 0.27 6.89 1.05
C VAL A 46 -0.97 6.45 0.30
N ILE A 47 -2.17 6.51 0.91
CA ILE A 47 -3.44 6.20 0.22
C ILE A 47 -3.61 7.08 -1.01
N PHE A 48 -3.40 8.39 -0.85
CA PHE A 48 -3.52 9.35 -1.94
C PHE A 48 -2.51 9.05 -3.07
N VAL A 49 -1.25 8.81 -2.71
CA VAL A 49 -0.19 8.48 -3.68
C VAL A 49 -0.48 7.15 -4.40
N MET A 50 -0.94 6.11 -3.69
CA MET A 50 -1.32 4.83 -4.30
C MET A 50 -2.45 5.01 -5.32
N PHE A 51 -3.48 5.75 -4.95
CA PHE A 51 -4.59 6.03 -5.85
C PHE A 51 -4.11 6.76 -7.12
N MET A 52 -3.35 7.85 -6.97
CA MET A 52 -2.84 8.62 -8.10
C MET A 52 -1.85 7.83 -8.95
N ALA A 53 -0.96 7.07 -8.32
CA ALA A 53 0.00 6.23 -9.03
C ALA A 53 -0.72 5.18 -9.88
N THR A 54 -1.68 4.45 -9.33
CA THR A 54 -2.46 3.46 -10.06
C THR A 54 -3.28 4.09 -11.18
N ALA A 55 -3.89 5.26 -10.93
CA ALA A 55 -4.66 5.99 -11.93
C ALA A 55 -3.85 6.38 -13.17
N VAL A 56 -2.55 6.63 -13.02
CA VAL A 56 -1.64 7.01 -14.11
C VAL A 56 -0.93 5.80 -14.71
N THR A 57 -0.46 4.87 -13.88
CA THR A 57 0.33 3.72 -14.36
C THR A 57 -0.50 2.69 -15.11
N PHE A 58 -1.74 2.46 -14.69
CA PHE A 58 -2.62 1.49 -15.35
C PHE A 58 -2.90 1.82 -16.83
N PRO A 59 -3.34 3.03 -17.22
CA PRO A 59 -3.50 3.38 -18.63
C PRO A 59 -2.15 3.42 -19.38
N ILE A 60 -1.06 3.83 -18.76
CA ILE A 60 0.26 3.81 -19.41
C ILE A 60 0.65 2.38 -19.80
N GLN A 61 0.42 1.41 -18.92
CA GLN A 61 0.69 0.01 -19.23
C GLN A 61 -0.09 -0.44 -20.47
N ILE A 62 -1.40 -0.27 -20.46
CA ILE A 62 -2.30 -0.83 -21.48
C ILE A 62 -2.16 -0.11 -22.83
N PHE A 63 -1.98 1.20 -22.83
CA PHE A 63 -1.93 1.98 -24.08
C PHE A 63 -0.54 2.17 -24.65
N VAL A 64 0.52 2.06 -23.82
CA VAL A 64 1.90 2.36 -24.25
C VAL A 64 2.78 1.12 -24.19
N LEU A 65 2.84 0.41 -23.06
CA LEU A 65 3.79 -0.69 -22.89
C LEU A 65 3.34 -1.97 -23.60
N ASP A 66 2.07 -2.34 -23.50
CA ASP A 66 1.57 -3.58 -24.08
C ASP A 66 1.60 -3.55 -25.61
N PRO A 67 1.14 -2.50 -26.34
CA PRO A 67 1.24 -2.42 -27.78
C PRO A 67 2.69 -2.34 -28.29
N ALA A 68 3.60 -1.75 -27.49
CA ALA A 68 5.01 -1.63 -27.84
C ALA A 68 5.83 -2.91 -27.57
N GLY A 69 5.26 -3.92 -26.90
CA GLY A 69 5.95 -5.16 -26.54
C GLY A 69 7.07 -4.95 -25.50
N LEU A 70 7.04 -3.84 -24.75
CA LEU A 70 8.08 -3.44 -23.80
C LEU A 70 7.73 -3.80 -22.36
N SER A 71 6.99 -4.88 -22.12
CA SER A 71 6.55 -5.29 -20.79
C SER A 71 7.71 -5.53 -19.80
N TYR A 72 8.93 -5.84 -20.27
CA TYR A 72 10.11 -5.97 -19.44
C TYR A 72 10.59 -4.64 -18.84
N LEU A 73 10.21 -3.50 -19.41
CA LEU A 73 10.52 -2.16 -18.88
C LEU A 73 9.46 -1.61 -17.90
N GLN A 74 8.40 -2.37 -17.64
CA GLN A 74 7.28 -1.97 -16.77
C GLN A 74 7.74 -1.38 -15.45
N THR A 75 8.62 -2.08 -14.74
CA THR A 75 9.10 -1.66 -13.42
C THR A 75 9.83 -0.31 -13.47
N ILE A 76 10.68 -0.10 -14.49
CA ILE A 76 11.45 1.15 -14.64
C ILE A 76 10.52 2.32 -14.92
N VAL A 77 9.56 2.13 -15.83
CA VAL A 77 8.56 3.15 -16.18
C VAL A 77 7.70 3.50 -14.97
N PHE A 78 7.25 2.50 -14.19
CA PHE A 78 6.44 2.73 -13.01
C PHE A 78 7.20 3.47 -11.92
N ILE A 79 8.46 3.12 -11.65
CA ILE A 79 9.30 3.85 -10.70
C ILE A 79 9.46 5.32 -11.13
N LEU A 80 9.71 5.56 -12.41
CA LEU A 80 9.86 6.91 -12.94
C LEU A 80 8.56 7.72 -12.78
N VAL A 81 7.42 7.15 -13.15
CA VAL A 81 6.11 7.81 -13.02
C VAL A 81 5.79 8.12 -11.57
N ILE A 82 6.00 7.16 -10.66
CA ILE A 82 5.76 7.36 -9.22
C ILE A 82 6.67 8.45 -8.67
N ALA A 83 7.95 8.46 -9.03
CA ALA A 83 8.90 9.48 -8.59
C ALA A 83 8.47 10.89 -9.04
N VAL A 84 8.07 11.05 -10.31
CA VAL A 84 7.59 12.33 -10.84
C VAL A 84 6.30 12.78 -10.14
N LEU A 85 5.34 11.87 -9.93
CA LEU A 85 4.09 12.19 -9.23
C LEU A 85 4.34 12.63 -7.79
N VAL A 86 5.17 11.90 -7.05
CA VAL A 86 5.47 12.26 -5.64
C VAL A 86 6.22 13.57 -5.56
N GLN A 87 7.17 13.82 -6.47
CA GLN A 87 7.88 15.09 -6.54
C GLN A 87 6.92 16.27 -6.83
N PHE A 88 5.96 16.06 -7.72
CA PHE A 88 4.92 17.05 -8.00
C PHE A 88 4.06 17.33 -6.76
N ILE A 89 3.63 16.28 -6.05
CA ILE A 89 2.87 16.39 -4.80
C ILE A 89 3.68 17.13 -3.73
N GLU A 90 4.99 16.86 -3.61
CA GLU A 90 5.87 17.53 -2.67
C GLU A 90 5.92 19.06 -2.92
N ILE A 91 6.11 19.46 -4.17
CA ILE A 91 6.13 20.88 -4.55
C ILE A 91 4.77 21.53 -4.25
N PHE A 92 3.67 20.82 -4.52
CA PHE A 92 2.32 21.29 -4.25
C PHE A 92 2.07 21.48 -2.74
N LEU A 93 2.42 20.48 -1.91
CA LEU A 93 2.28 20.57 -0.45
C LEU A 93 3.12 21.71 0.13
N LYS A 94 4.36 21.85 -0.34
CA LYS A 94 5.24 22.92 0.11
C LYS A 94 4.70 24.32 -0.17
N LYS A 95 3.95 24.47 -1.26
CA LYS A 95 3.39 25.78 -1.66
C LYS A 95 2.06 26.09 -0.97
N TYR A 96 1.17 25.09 -0.81
CA TYR A 96 -0.20 25.30 -0.37
C TYR A 96 -0.47 24.89 1.09
N ILE A 97 0.20 23.87 1.59
CA ILE A 97 -0.08 23.31 2.93
C ILE A 97 1.23 23.13 3.71
N VAL A 98 1.83 24.26 4.07
CA VAL A 98 3.13 24.28 4.80
C VAL A 98 3.07 23.55 6.14
N ALA A 99 1.94 23.58 6.84
CA ALA A 99 1.76 22.89 8.14
C ALA A 99 1.88 21.36 7.97
N LEU A 100 1.26 20.81 6.93
CA LEU A 100 1.32 19.38 6.62
C LEU A 100 2.72 19.00 6.08
N TYR A 101 3.34 19.87 5.27
CA TYR A 101 4.70 19.69 4.79
C TYR A 101 5.70 19.59 5.94
N ASN A 102 5.62 20.47 6.96
CA ASN A 102 6.50 20.42 8.11
C ASN A 102 6.31 19.17 8.96
N SER A 103 5.09 18.66 9.06
CA SER A 103 4.79 17.41 9.77
C SER A 103 5.28 16.17 9.01
N LEU A 104 5.21 16.18 7.68
CA LEU A 104 5.55 15.06 6.80
C LEU A 104 6.94 15.18 6.16
N GLY A 105 7.60 16.34 6.26
CA GLY A 105 8.80 16.69 5.50
C GLY A 105 9.95 15.68 5.61
N VAL A 106 10.17 15.09 6.79
CA VAL A 106 11.18 14.03 6.98
C VAL A 106 10.72 12.69 6.38
N TYR A 107 9.42 12.47 6.21
CA TYR A 107 8.84 11.21 5.74
C TYR A 107 8.52 11.21 4.23
N LEU A 108 8.60 12.36 3.55
CA LEU A 108 8.36 12.47 2.11
C LEU A 108 9.27 11.56 1.27
N PRO A 109 10.58 11.48 1.51
CA PRO A 109 11.43 10.51 0.81
C PRO A 109 11.00 9.06 1.05
N LEU A 110 10.47 8.76 2.23
CA LEU A 110 9.95 7.42 2.55
C LEU A 110 8.67 7.06 1.76
N ILE A 111 7.89 8.06 1.35
CA ILE A 111 6.71 7.85 0.50
C ILE A 111 7.14 7.58 -0.94
N THR A 112 8.12 8.33 -1.45
CA THR A 112 8.66 8.18 -2.81
C THR A 112 9.28 6.81 -3.05
N THR A 113 10.06 6.32 -2.07
CA THR A 113 10.74 5.02 -2.14
C THR A 113 9.93 3.88 -1.52
N ASN A 114 8.64 4.08 -1.30
CA ASN A 114 7.80 3.08 -0.66
C ASN A 114 7.54 1.90 -1.60
N CYS A 115 8.13 0.74 -1.27
CA CYS A 115 7.96 -0.47 -2.05
C CYS A 115 6.49 -0.96 -2.11
N CYS A 116 5.65 -0.58 -1.15
CA CYS A 116 4.23 -0.92 -1.18
C CYS A 116 3.50 -0.20 -2.34
N VAL A 117 3.81 1.07 -2.61
CA VAL A 117 3.22 1.81 -3.73
C VAL A 117 3.57 1.15 -5.07
N LEU A 118 4.85 0.82 -5.25
CA LEU A 118 5.31 0.14 -6.47
C LEU A 118 4.70 -1.27 -6.59
N ALA A 119 4.66 -2.03 -5.51
CA ALA A 119 4.08 -3.38 -5.52
C ALA A 119 2.60 -3.36 -5.88
N VAL A 120 1.82 -2.42 -5.32
CA VAL A 120 0.39 -2.28 -5.65
C VAL A 120 0.20 -1.97 -7.12
N THR A 121 0.95 -1.02 -7.70
CA THR A 121 0.82 -0.67 -9.12
C THR A 121 1.17 -1.84 -10.05
N ILE A 122 2.20 -2.64 -9.73
CA ILE A 122 2.58 -3.82 -10.53
C ILE A 122 1.53 -4.93 -10.39
N LEU A 123 1.10 -5.24 -9.17
CA LEU A 123 0.15 -6.32 -8.92
C LEU A 123 -1.24 -6.01 -9.49
N VAL A 124 -1.70 -4.77 -9.37
CA VAL A 124 -2.97 -4.33 -9.97
C VAL A 124 -2.96 -4.50 -11.48
N VAL A 125 -1.86 -4.18 -12.14
CA VAL A 125 -1.73 -4.40 -13.59
C VAL A 125 -1.67 -5.89 -13.92
N SER A 126 -0.98 -6.69 -13.11
CA SER A 126 -0.91 -8.14 -13.31
C SER A 126 -2.27 -8.82 -13.14
N ASP A 127 -3.03 -8.41 -12.13
CA ASP A 127 -4.30 -9.07 -11.78
C ASP A 127 -5.46 -8.59 -12.67
N TYR A 128 -5.53 -7.30 -12.99
CA TYR A 128 -6.64 -6.69 -13.75
C TYR A 128 -6.31 -6.31 -15.20
N GLY A 129 -5.03 -6.40 -15.61
CA GLY A 129 -4.63 -6.11 -16.97
C GLY A 129 -5.25 -7.08 -18.00
N ALA A 130 -5.35 -8.36 -17.65
CA ALA A 130 -5.99 -9.38 -18.49
C ALA A 130 -7.53 -9.18 -18.60
N ASP A 131 -8.14 -8.59 -17.58
CA ASP A 131 -9.59 -8.33 -17.54
C ASP A 131 -10.02 -7.21 -18.50
N VAL A 132 -9.08 -6.42 -19.01
CA VAL A 132 -9.35 -5.37 -20.02
C VAL A 132 -9.89 -5.94 -21.31
N GLU A 133 -9.37 -7.12 -21.74
CA GLU A 133 -9.84 -7.80 -22.96
C GLU A 133 -11.24 -8.41 -22.79
N SER A 134 -11.57 -8.88 -21.58
CA SER A 134 -12.83 -9.59 -21.30
C SER A 134 -13.98 -8.70 -20.87
N LEU A 135 -13.71 -7.73 -19.98
CA LEU A 135 -14.73 -6.85 -19.37
C LEU A 135 -14.73 -5.42 -19.93
N GLY A 136 -13.70 -5.03 -20.68
CA GLY A 136 -13.52 -3.67 -21.18
C GLY A 136 -12.71 -2.78 -20.24
N PHE A 137 -11.97 -1.83 -20.83
CA PHE A 137 -11.07 -0.93 -20.11
C PHE A 137 -11.73 -0.21 -18.91
N GLY A 138 -12.97 0.27 -19.07
CA GLY A 138 -13.62 1.06 -18.02
C GLY A 138 -13.90 0.27 -16.74
N ILE A 139 -14.28 -0.99 -16.85
CA ILE A 139 -14.59 -1.84 -15.69
C ILE A 139 -13.29 -2.26 -14.99
N ALA A 140 -12.31 -2.73 -15.75
CA ALA A 140 -11.00 -3.10 -15.23
C ALA A 140 -10.31 -1.92 -14.54
N TYR A 141 -10.43 -0.70 -15.08
CA TYR A 141 -9.89 0.51 -14.48
C TYR A 141 -10.54 0.85 -13.13
N ILE A 142 -11.86 0.70 -13.02
CA ILE A 142 -12.57 0.92 -11.75
C ILE A 142 -12.16 -0.15 -10.71
N GLU A 143 -12.05 -1.41 -11.10
CA GLU A 143 -11.58 -2.49 -10.21
C GLU A 143 -10.15 -2.22 -9.73
N ALA A 144 -9.26 -1.78 -10.61
CA ALA A 144 -7.90 -1.37 -10.31
C ALA A 144 -7.82 -0.23 -9.28
N LEU A 145 -8.65 0.81 -9.44
CA LEU A 145 -8.70 1.94 -8.52
C LEU A 145 -9.24 1.55 -7.14
N ILE A 146 -10.27 0.71 -7.09
CA ILE A 146 -10.83 0.22 -5.83
C ILE A 146 -9.83 -0.68 -5.11
N CYS A 147 -9.11 -1.52 -5.84
CA CYS A 147 -8.01 -2.33 -5.29
C CYS A 147 -6.92 -1.44 -4.67
N ALA A 148 -6.51 -0.37 -5.35
CA ALA A 148 -5.51 0.57 -4.84
C ALA A 148 -5.97 1.30 -3.56
N ILE A 149 -7.23 1.73 -3.51
CA ILE A 149 -7.81 2.33 -2.30
C ILE A 149 -7.88 1.31 -1.17
N GLY A 150 -8.33 0.09 -1.45
CA GLY A 150 -8.39 -1.01 -0.48
C GLY A 150 -7.00 -1.34 0.09
N ALA A 151 -5.99 -1.42 -0.76
CA ALA A 151 -4.60 -1.62 -0.35
C ALA A 151 -4.08 -0.47 0.54
N GLY A 152 -4.42 0.77 0.21
CA GLY A 152 -4.08 1.95 1.01
C GLY A 152 -4.74 1.96 2.38
N VAL A 153 -6.03 1.63 2.45
CA VAL A 153 -6.75 1.49 3.73
C VAL A 153 -6.20 0.33 4.54
N GLY A 154 -5.84 -0.79 3.89
CA GLY A 154 -5.15 -1.91 4.53
C GLY A 154 -3.78 -1.51 5.10
N PHE A 155 -3.03 -0.67 4.40
CA PHE A 155 -1.79 -0.07 4.88
C PHE A 155 -2.03 0.77 6.15
N MET A 156 -3.05 1.63 6.14
CA MET A 156 -3.41 2.46 7.31
C MET A 156 -3.81 1.60 8.51
N LEU A 157 -4.63 0.57 8.30
CA LEU A 157 -5.03 -0.36 9.35
C LEU A 157 -3.81 -1.06 9.96
N ALA A 158 -2.91 -1.57 9.14
CA ALA A 158 -1.67 -2.21 9.60
C ALA A 158 -0.81 -1.25 10.42
N MET A 159 -0.64 0.00 9.96
CA MET A 159 0.16 1.02 10.65
C MET A 159 -0.43 1.39 12.02
N VAL A 160 -1.74 1.60 12.09
CA VAL A 160 -2.43 1.98 13.34
C VAL A 160 -2.37 0.83 14.35
N MET A 161 -2.68 -0.40 13.92
CA MET A 161 -2.61 -1.58 14.79
C MET A 161 -1.21 -1.80 15.33
N PHE A 162 -0.22 -1.74 14.46
CA PHE A 162 1.17 -1.96 14.86
C PHE A 162 1.72 -0.85 15.75
N SER A 163 1.28 0.39 15.57
CA SER A 163 1.62 1.48 16.48
C SER A 163 1.17 1.17 17.91
N GLY A 164 -0.02 0.59 18.07
CA GLY A 164 -0.53 0.12 19.37
C GLY A 164 0.31 -1.03 19.97
N VAL A 165 0.65 -2.02 19.16
CA VAL A 165 1.50 -3.15 19.56
C VAL A 165 2.89 -2.65 20.00
N ARG A 166 3.50 -1.78 19.17
CA ARG A 166 4.81 -1.22 19.45
C ARG A 166 4.88 -0.45 20.77
N LYS A 167 3.86 0.36 21.07
CA LYS A 167 3.77 1.08 22.34
C LYS A 167 3.78 0.14 23.54
N ARG A 168 3.14 -1.02 23.41
CA ARG A 168 3.16 -2.06 24.46
C ARG A 168 4.52 -2.75 24.59
N VAL A 169 5.12 -3.06 23.47
CA VAL A 169 6.44 -3.72 23.39
C VAL A 169 7.56 -2.82 23.93
N GLU A 170 7.51 -1.51 23.64
CA GLU A 170 8.48 -0.55 24.15
C GLU A 170 8.33 -0.33 25.70
N ALA A 171 7.14 -0.56 26.25
CA ALA A 171 6.90 -0.50 27.70
C ALA A 171 7.38 -1.76 28.46
N CYS A 172 7.65 -2.86 27.77
CA CYS A 172 8.25 -4.06 28.33
C CYS A 172 9.77 -3.88 28.49
N ASP A 173 10.37 -4.58 29.45
CA ASP A 173 11.84 -4.59 29.64
C ASP A 173 12.43 -5.87 29.03
N PRO A 174 12.72 -5.91 27.71
CA PRO A 174 13.24 -7.08 27.07
C PRO A 174 14.72 -7.31 27.43
N PRO A 175 15.21 -8.56 27.35
CA PRO A 175 16.63 -8.87 27.51
C PRO A 175 17.52 -8.01 26.59
N ALA A 176 18.72 -7.67 27.04
CA ALA A 176 19.64 -6.76 26.36
C ALA A 176 19.82 -7.03 24.84
N PRO A 177 19.95 -8.30 24.36
CA PRO A 177 20.14 -8.58 22.92
C PRO A 177 18.87 -8.31 22.08
N PHE A 178 17.69 -8.25 22.68
CA PHE A 178 16.43 -8.00 21.97
C PHE A 178 15.96 -6.55 22.01
N LYS A 179 16.66 -5.65 22.74
CA LYS A 179 16.27 -4.23 22.83
C LYS A 179 16.37 -3.55 21.45
N GLY A 180 15.32 -2.77 21.10
CA GLY A 180 15.28 -1.94 19.90
C GLY A 180 14.61 -2.60 18.69
N LEU A 181 15.31 -2.66 17.55
CA LEU A 181 14.76 -3.19 16.30
C LEU A 181 14.40 -4.68 16.34
N PRO A 182 15.20 -5.58 16.99
CA PRO A 182 14.89 -7.00 16.94
C PRO A 182 13.53 -7.35 17.55
N ILE A 183 13.16 -6.75 18.69
CA ILE A 183 11.87 -7.03 19.32
C ILE A 183 10.70 -6.47 18.50
N THR A 184 10.92 -5.35 17.81
CA THR A 184 9.92 -4.75 16.92
C THR A 184 9.63 -5.66 15.72
N LEU A 185 10.69 -6.27 15.14
CA LEU A 185 10.56 -7.24 14.04
C LEU A 185 9.86 -8.52 14.50
N LEU A 186 10.18 -9.01 15.70
CA LEU A 186 9.51 -10.19 16.27
C LEU A 186 8.02 -9.92 16.49
N ALA A 187 7.68 -8.75 17.04
CA ALA A 187 6.28 -8.34 17.19
C ALA A 187 5.54 -8.21 15.85
N ALA A 188 6.23 -7.69 14.82
CA ALA A 188 5.69 -7.61 13.47
C ALA A 188 5.44 -9.00 12.87
N ALA A 189 6.35 -9.94 13.06
CA ALA A 189 6.20 -11.33 12.60
C ALA A 189 5.00 -12.03 13.26
N ILE A 190 4.83 -11.87 14.58
CA ILE A 190 3.68 -12.46 15.30
C ILE A 190 2.37 -11.84 14.81
N THR A 191 2.33 -10.53 14.62
CA THR A 191 1.14 -9.82 14.10
C THR A 191 0.80 -10.31 12.69
N SER A 192 1.80 -10.49 11.84
CA SER A 192 1.64 -11.02 10.48
C SER A 192 1.06 -12.44 10.47
N LEU A 193 1.58 -13.34 11.31
CA LEU A 193 1.06 -14.70 11.44
C LEU A 193 -0.42 -14.69 11.88
N SER A 194 -0.80 -13.78 12.77
CA SER A 194 -2.19 -13.62 13.20
C SER A 194 -3.09 -13.17 12.04
N PHE A 195 -2.59 -12.32 11.14
CA PHE A 195 -3.34 -11.88 9.96
C PHE A 195 -3.49 -12.96 8.89
N MET A 196 -2.54 -13.88 8.77
CA MET A 196 -2.67 -15.03 7.86
C MET A 196 -3.85 -15.95 8.24
N GLY A 197 -4.29 -15.93 9.50
CA GLY A 197 -5.47 -16.66 9.96
C GLY A 197 -6.81 -16.17 9.35
N PHE A 198 -6.84 -14.97 8.76
CA PHE A 198 -8.01 -14.46 8.03
C PHE A 198 -8.09 -14.99 6.59
N GLY A 199 -7.10 -15.78 6.14
CA GLY A 199 -7.13 -16.42 4.82
C GLY A 199 -8.39 -17.27 4.63
N GLY A 200 -9.07 -17.10 3.49
CA GLY A 200 -10.32 -17.79 3.16
C GLY A 200 -11.58 -17.23 3.80
N LEU A 201 -11.49 -16.30 4.76
CA LEU A 201 -12.68 -15.74 5.42
C LEU A 201 -13.54 -14.94 4.45
N VAL A 202 -12.94 -14.13 3.61
CA VAL A 202 -13.65 -13.30 2.63
C VAL A 202 -14.21 -14.16 1.50
N GLU A 203 -13.46 -15.14 1.03
CA GLU A 203 -13.93 -16.09 0.01
C GLU A 203 -15.19 -16.84 0.46
N ASN A 204 -15.17 -17.34 1.72
CA ASN A 204 -16.33 -18.01 2.30
C ASN A 204 -17.52 -17.07 2.58
N LEU A 205 -17.25 -15.80 2.93
CA LEU A 205 -18.30 -14.83 3.26
C LEU A 205 -19.02 -14.29 2.02
N PHE A 206 -18.27 -14.00 0.95
CA PHE A 206 -18.82 -13.43 -0.28
C PHE A 206 -19.10 -14.47 -1.37
N ASN A 207 -18.70 -15.73 -1.14
CA ASN A 207 -18.85 -16.85 -2.10
C ASN A 207 -18.25 -16.51 -3.48
N VAL A 208 -17.18 -15.73 -3.50
CA VAL A 208 -16.44 -15.27 -4.69
C VAL A 208 -15.03 -15.80 -4.58
N THR A 209 -14.61 -16.60 -5.54
CA THR A 209 -13.19 -16.94 -5.75
C THR A 209 -12.48 -15.72 -6.35
N LEU A 210 -11.59 -15.12 -5.61
CA LEU A 210 -10.77 -13.96 -5.98
C LEU A 210 -9.39 -14.40 -6.44
#